data_bc06dbc106eb2cd52005becd230ea81b
#
_entry.id   bc06dbc106eb2cd52005becd230ea81b
#
_cell.length_a   1.000
_cell.length_b   1.000
_cell.length_c   1.000
_cell.angle_alpha   90.00
_cell.angle_beta   90.00
_cell.angle_gamma   90.00
#
_symmetry.space_group_name_H-M   'P 1'
#
loop_
_entity.id
_entity.type
_entity.pdbx_description
1 polymer ?
#
loop_
_entity_poly.entity_id
_entity_poly.type
_entity_poly.pdbx_seq_one_letter_code
_entity_poly.pdbx_strand_id
1 'polypeptide(L)'
;MASDKTTNGLTNHQCSISIEKEAKLVLNRYQYPNHNFQICKDVILQEEDSYYTSNNFSSSGILVRNDVRVKVSGENCHTELNGIFTPSSNEFIDNHTLIDHVAPNCKSFENYKGLIKSNGIGVFNGKVIVEKDAQRIEAFQQNNNILIHDDSTVYSKPELEIYADDVKCSHGSTTGQFDDEALFYLLSLIHISEPTRHSD
;
A
#
# COMPACT_ATOMS: atom_id res chain seq x y z
N MET A 1 25.17 15.39 -30.11
CA MET A 1 24.59 14.33 -29.26
C MET A 1 25.07 14.56 -27.83
N ALA A 2 24.24 15.19 -27.01
CA ALA A 2 24.56 15.35 -25.60
C ALA A 2 24.27 13.99 -24.94
N SER A 3 25.30 13.35 -24.37
CA SER A 3 25.11 12.19 -23.51
C SER A 3 24.42 12.68 -22.23
N ASP A 4 23.16 12.38 -22.10
CA ASP A 4 22.44 12.51 -20.84
C ASP A 4 23.14 11.59 -19.83
N LYS A 5 24.02 12.16 -19.04
CA LYS A 5 24.54 11.49 -17.85
C LYS A 5 23.41 11.48 -16.84
N THR A 6 22.62 10.41 -16.84
CA THR A 6 21.70 10.11 -15.76
C THR A 6 22.51 9.88 -14.49
N THR A 7 22.71 10.93 -13.71
CA THR A 7 23.27 10.80 -12.37
C THR A 7 22.18 10.25 -11.47
N ASN A 8 22.36 9.02 -10.98
CA ASN A 8 21.45 8.44 -9.98
C ASN A 8 21.46 9.34 -8.74
N GLY A 9 20.33 9.93 -8.43
CA GLY A 9 20.14 10.76 -7.24
C GLY A 9 19.49 9.98 -6.09
N LEU A 10 19.77 10.41 -4.87
CA LEU A 10 19.07 9.94 -3.67
C LEU A 10 18.26 11.09 -3.08
N THR A 11 16.96 10.86 -2.92
CA THR A 11 16.06 11.72 -2.14
C THR A 11 15.70 11.02 -0.83
N ASN A 12 15.99 11.69 0.28
CA ASN A 12 15.56 11.23 1.61
C ASN A 12 14.62 12.27 2.21
N HIS A 13 13.38 11.86 2.43
CA HIS A 13 12.32 12.70 2.97
C HIS A 13 11.86 12.14 4.31
N GLN A 14 11.81 12.99 5.34
CA GLN A 14 11.22 12.65 6.62
C GLN A 14 10.18 13.69 7.01
N CYS A 15 9.00 13.23 7.42
CA CYS A 15 7.93 14.07 7.90
C CYS A 15 7.46 13.59 9.28
N SER A 16 7.18 14.54 10.18
CA SER A 16 6.56 14.28 11.47
C SER A 16 5.32 15.15 11.60
N ILE A 17 4.17 14.52 11.84
CA ILE A 17 2.86 15.16 11.82
C ILE A 17 2.13 14.82 13.12
N SER A 18 1.64 15.86 13.82
CA SER A 18 0.69 15.71 14.91
C SER A 18 -0.70 16.14 14.41
N ILE A 19 -1.67 15.25 14.57
CA ILE A 19 -3.07 15.51 14.20
C ILE A 19 -3.81 15.69 15.50
N GLU A 20 -4.15 16.95 15.78
CA GLU A 20 -4.82 17.35 17.00
C GLU A 20 -6.24 16.83 17.10
N LYS A 21 -6.83 16.96 18.28
CA LYS A 21 -8.21 16.56 18.55
C LYS A 21 -9.19 17.09 17.50
N GLU A 22 -10.08 16.19 17.02
CA GLU A 22 -11.12 16.45 16.01
C GLU A 22 -10.59 16.86 14.62
N ALA A 23 -9.27 16.90 14.44
CA ALA A 23 -8.66 17.29 13.17
C ALA A 23 -8.75 16.16 12.13
N LYS A 24 -8.79 16.56 10.86
CA LYS A 24 -8.81 15.64 9.72
C LYS A 24 -7.68 15.97 8.77
N LEU A 25 -6.88 14.95 8.44
CA LEU A 25 -5.78 15.08 7.48
C LEU A 25 -5.89 14.03 6.39
N VAL A 26 -5.83 14.48 5.14
CA VAL A 26 -5.65 13.60 3.97
C VAL A 26 -4.32 13.93 3.33
N LEU A 27 -3.42 12.93 3.29
CA LEU A 27 -2.12 13.03 2.65
C LEU A 27 -2.13 12.21 1.36
N ASN A 28 -1.98 12.88 0.21
CA ASN A 28 -1.84 12.20 -1.07
C ASN A 28 -0.39 12.32 -1.54
N ARG A 29 0.26 11.18 -1.77
CA ARG A 29 1.64 11.12 -2.25
C ARG A 29 1.70 10.40 -3.58
N TYR A 30 2.32 11.02 -4.54
CA TYR A 30 2.66 10.44 -5.82
C TYR A 30 4.17 10.39 -5.99
N GLN A 31 4.72 9.18 -6.23
CA GLN A 31 6.15 8.93 -6.33
C GLN A 31 6.47 8.39 -7.72
N TYR A 32 7.29 9.14 -8.43
CA TYR A 32 7.83 8.79 -9.73
C TYR A 32 9.29 9.27 -9.82
N PRO A 33 10.21 8.68 -9.04
CA PRO A 33 11.59 9.16 -8.97
C PRO A 33 12.42 8.91 -10.24
N ASN A 34 11.89 8.23 -11.24
CA ASN A 34 12.47 8.04 -12.57
C ASN A 34 13.96 7.68 -12.54
N HIS A 35 14.28 6.41 -12.28
CA HIS A 35 15.64 5.86 -12.16
C HIS A 35 16.49 6.42 -11.01
N ASN A 36 15.88 6.93 -9.96
CA ASN A 36 16.55 7.40 -8.76
C ASN A 36 16.19 6.56 -7.54
N PHE A 37 16.87 6.87 -6.42
CA PHE A 37 16.57 6.31 -5.11
C PHE A 37 15.71 7.28 -4.31
N GLN A 38 14.66 6.78 -3.67
CA GLN A 38 13.79 7.58 -2.82
C GLN A 38 13.50 6.85 -1.52
N ILE A 39 13.75 7.50 -0.39
CA ILE A 39 13.41 7.00 0.94
C ILE A 39 12.49 8.03 1.59
N CYS A 40 11.30 7.58 2.00
CA CYS A 40 10.33 8.40 2.69
C CYS A 40 9.99 7.79 4.04
N LYS A 41 10.01 8.60 5.09
CA LYS A 41 9.59 8.21 6.43
C LYS A 41 8.59 9.23 6.96
N ASP A 42 7.40 8.74 7.29
CA ASP A 42 6.36 9.52 7.94
C ASP A 42 6.09 8.99 9.34
N VAL A 43 6.08 9.89 10.30
CA VAL A 43 5.72 9.60 11.69
C VAL A 43 4.52 10.45 12.05
N ILE A 44 3.41 9.79 12.35
CA ILE A 44 2.12 10.43 12.60
C ILE A 44 1.70 10.14 14.04
N LEU A 45 1.27 11.17 14.75
CA LEU A 45 0.63 11.08 16.06
C LEU A 45 -0.82 11.53 15.91
N GLN A 46 -1.78 10.70 16.30
CA GLN A 46 -3.21 11.01 16.30
C GLN A 46 -3.71 11.22 17.72
N GLU A 47 -4.37 12.36 17.94
CA GLU A 47 -5.09 12.67 19.17
C GLU A 47 -6.59 12.37 19.01
N GLU A 48 -7.34 12.52 20.08
CA GLU A 48 -8.74 12.14 20.24
C GLU A 48 -9.64 12.63 19.09
N ASP A 49 -10.56 11.79 18.63
CA ASP A 49 -11.55 12.08 17.57
C ASP A 49 -10.93 12.50 16.22
N SER A 50 -9.64 12.21 16.01
CA SER A 50 -8.93 12.61 14.78
C SER A 50 -9.07 11.59 13.65
N TYR A 51 -8.94 12.09 12.40
CA TYR A 51 -9.02 11.31 11.17
C TYR A 51 -7.76 11.47 10.34
N TYR A 52 -7.13 10.37 9.99
CA TYR A 52 -5.97 10.35 9.10
C TYR A 52 -6.21 9.42 7.91
N THR A 53 -6.01 9.94 6.71
CA THR A 53 -6.01 9.14 5.49
C THR A 53 -4.73 9.39 4.72
N SER A 54 -3.98 8.34 4.43
CA SER A 54 -2.80 8.38 3.55
C SER A 54 -3.09 7.61 2.27
N ASN A 55 -2.91 8.26 1.12
CA ASN A 55 -2.98 7.63 -0.18
C ASN A 55 -1.60 7.73 -0.85
N ASN A 56 -0.94 6.59 -1.05
CA ASN A 56 0.39 6.52 -1.62
C ASN A 56 0.37 5.78 -2.96
N PHE A 57 0.89 6.42 -3.99
CA PHE A 57 1.09 5.81 -5.30
C PHE A 57 2.56 5.85 -5.68
N SER A 58 3.20 4.68 -5.83
CA SER A 58 4.60 4.52 -6.18
C SER A 58 4.71 3.73 -7.49
N SER A 59 5.14 4.38 -8.58
CA SER A 59 5.09 3.80 -9.92
C SER A 59 6.43 3.59 -10.59
N SER A 60 7.53 4.08 -10.06
CA SER A 60 8.86 3.95 -10.64
C SER A 60 9.94 4.20 -9.58
N GLY A 61 11.18 3.81 -9.89
CA GLY A 61 12.37 4.09 -9.09
C GLY A 61 13.29 2.88 -8.96
N ILE A 62 14.62 3.08 -9.02
CA ILE A 62 15.59 2.00 -8.75
C ILE A 62 15.31 1.39 -7.37
N LEU A 63 15.08 2.26 -6.39
CA LEU A 63 14.61 1.90 -5.07
C LEU A 63 13.70 2.99 -4.53
N VAL A 64 12.48 2.59 -4.18
CA VAL A 64 11.55 3.43 -3.43
C VAL A 64 11.25 2.72 -2.12
N ARG A 65 11.55 3.38 -0.99
CA ARG A 65 11.18 2.87 0.33
C ARG A 65 10.27 3.85 1.04
N ASN A 66 9.13 3.35 1.50
CA ASN A 66 8.17 4.07 2.31
C ASN A 66 8.09 3.44 3.69
N ASP A 67 8.25 4.22 4.74
CA ASP A 67 8.10 3.81 6.14
C ASP A 67 7.07 4.75 6.78
N VAL A 68 5.84 4.27 6.98
CA VAL A 68 4.72 5.02 7.56
C VAL A 68 4.44 4.49 8.95
N ARG A 69 4.56 5.32 9.96
CA ARG A 69 4.30 4.95 11.35
C ARG A 69 3.23 5.85 11.93
N VAL A 70 2.14 5.25 12.36
CA VAL A 70 1.00 5.95 12.97
C VAL A 70 0.87 5.48 14.42
N LYS A 71 1.00 6.40 15.35
CA LYS A 71 0.67 6.16 16.76
C LYS A 71 -0.71 6.77 17.03
N VAL A 72 -1.66 5.91 17.39
CA VAL A 72 -3.04 6.28 17.70
C VAL A 72 -3.15 6.42 19.21
N SER A 73 -2.93 7.64 19.71
CA SER A 73 -2.84 7.94 21.13
C SER A 73 -4.13 8.49 21.74
N GLY A 74 -5.05 8.99 20.90
CA GLY A 74 -6.37 9.45 21.33
C GLY A 74 -7.46 8.42 21.08
N GLU A 75 -8.56 8.52 21.82
CA GLU A 75 -9.75 7.69 21.60
C GLU A 75 -10.51 8.08 20.32
N ASN A 76 -11.33 7.17 19.82
CA ASN A 76 -12.24 7.35 18.67
C ASN A 76 -11.54 7.78 17.37
N CYS A 77 -10.26 7.49 17.22
CA CYS A 77 -9.50 7.81 16.02
C CYS A 77 -9.86 6.90 14.86
N HIS A 78 -9.73 7.45 13.64
CA HIS A 78 -9.89 6.73 12.40
C HIS A 78 -8.63 6.88 11.53
N THR A 79 -8.06 5.76 11.11
CA THR A 79 -6.82 5.70 10.32
C THR A 79 -7.05 4.92 9.04
N GLU A 80 -6.71 5.49 7.90
CA GLU A 80 -6.73 4.79 6.61
C GLU A 80 -5.37 4.90 5.93
N LEU A 81 -4.77 3.77 5.59
CA LEU A 81 -3.53 3.70 4.83
C LEU A 81 -3.79 2.96 3.52
N ASN A 82 -3.80 3.69 2.41
CA ASN A 82 -3.99 3.16 1.08
C ASN A 82 -2.72 3.28 0.26
N GLY A 83 -2.32 2.20 -0.42
CA GLY A 83 -1.14 2.18 -1.26
C GLY A 83 -1.34 1.42 -2.56
N ILE A 84 -0.82 1.97 -3.65
CA ILE A 84 -0.64 1.27 -4.92
C ILE A 84 0.82 1.37 -5.31
N PHE A 85 1.44 0.23 -5.64
CA PHE A 85 2.83 0.18 -6.08
C PHE A 85 2.98 -0.68 -7.33
N THR A 86 3.75 -0.16 -8.30
CA THR A 86 3.85 -0.79 -9.62
C THR A 86 5.31 -0.88 -10.11
N PRO A 87 6.18 -1.64 -9.43
CA PRO A 87 7.57 -1.79 -9.87
C PRO A 87 7.67 -2.55 -11.19
N SER A 88 8.64 -2.17 -12.02
CA SER A 88 8.95 -2.81 -13.29
C SER A 88 10.47 -2.73 -13.58
N SER A 89 10.97 -3.51 -14.53
CA SER A 89 12.31 -3.34 -15.11
C SER A 89 13.45 -3.12 -14.12
N ASN A 90 13.61 -4.04 -13.17
CA ASN A 90 14.62 -3.99 -12.09
C ASN A 90 14.38 -2.88 -11.04
N GLU A 91 13.16 -2.42 -10.92
CA GLU A 91 12.74 -1.50 -9.87
C GLU A 91 12.39 -2.26 -8.59
N PHE A 92 12.67 -1.61 -7.46
CA PHE A 92 12.38 -2.14 -6.13
C PHE A 92 11.52 -1.14 -5.35
N ILE A 93 10.27 -1.54 -5.02
CA ILE A 93 9.37 -0.71 -4.22
C ILE A 93 9.03 -1.43 -2.92
N ASP A 94 9.39 -0.82 -1.80
CA ASP A 94 9.32 -1.37 -0.45
C ASP A 94 8.42 -0.50 0.43
N ASN A 95 7.29 -1.05 0.86
CA ASN A 95 6.32 -0.36 1.71
C ASN A 95 6.29 -1.01 3.09
N HIS A 96 6.63 -0.23 4.10
CA HIS A 96 6.53 -0.58 5.51
C HIS A 96 5.52 0.30 6.20
N THR A 97 4.60 -0.31 6.92
CA THR A 97 3.60 0.38 7.72
C THR A 97 3.60 -0.14 9.14
N LEU A 98 3.38 0.73 10.09
CA LEU A 98 3.13 0.40 11.48
C LEU A 98 1.98 1.26 12.00
N ILE A 99 0.91 0.61 12.46
CA ILE A 99 -0.17 1.27 13.18
C ILE A 99 -0.15 0.75 14.61
N ASP A 100 0.08 1.65 15.56
CA ASP A 100 0.17 1.36 16.99
C ASP A 100 -1.05 1.96 17.71
N HIS A 101 -2.02 1.10 18.06
CA HIS A 101 -3.21 1.48 18.82
C HIS A 101 -2.91 1.46 20.31
N VAL A 102 -2.86 2.64 20.91
CA VAL A 102 -2.62 2.83 22.36
C VAL A 102 -3.90 3.18 23.10
N ALA A 103 -4.85 3.86 22.42
CA ALA A 103 -6.13 4.28 22.99
C ALA A 103 -7.30 3.43 22.45
N PRO A 104 -8.40 3.31 23.21
CA PRO A 104 -9.54 2.48 22.85
C PRO A 104 -10.46 3.16 21.79
N ASN A 105 -11.45 2.39 21.31
CA ASN A 105 -12.52 2.83 20.40
C ASN A 105 -12.04 3.29 19.02
N CYS A 106 -10.88 2.82 18.56
CA CYS A 106 -10.28 3.28 17.30
C CYS A 106 -10.50 2.30 16.16
N LYS A 107 -10.42 2.84 14.93
CA LYS A 107 -10.52 2.05 13.71
C LYS A 107 -9.32 2.29 12.81
N SER A 108 -8.82 1.21 12.21
CA SER A 108 -7.80 1.32 11.17
C SER A 108 -8.09 0.40 9.99
N PHE A 109 -7.87 0.93 8.80
CA PHE A 109 -8.00 0.21 7.54
C PHE A 109 -6.73 0.39 6.74
N GLU A 110 -6.14 -0.71 6.33
CA GLU A 110 -4.94 -0.71 5.51
C GLU A 110 -5.20 -1.51 4.24
N ASN A 111 -5.02 -0.88 3.09
CA ASN A 111 -5.28 -1.50 1.80
C ASN A 111 -4.15 -1.19 0.82
N TYR A 112 -3.24 -2.14 0.64
CA TYR A 112 -2.14 -2.03 -0.29
C TYR A 112 -2.31 -2.98 -1.47
N LYS A 113 -2.05 -2.48 -2.68
CA LYS A 113 -2.16 -3.24 -3.92
C LYS A 113 -0.89 -3.14 -4.74
N GLY A 114 -0.33 -4.29 -5.11
CA GLY A 114 0.84 -4.40 -5.98
C GLY A 114 0.47 -4.86 -7.38
N LEU A 115 0.97 -4.17 -8.39
CA LEU A 115 0.96 -4.62 -9.76
C LEU A 115 2.42 -4.73 -10.23
N ILE A 116 2.96 -5.94 -10.17
CA ILE A 116 4.39 -6.19 -10.36
C ILE A 116 4.63 -6.60 -11.81
N LYS A 117 5.41 -5.82 -12.51
CA LYS A 117 5.75 -6.04 -13.92
C LYS A 117 7.12 -6.70 -14.03
N SER A 118 7.51 -7.07 -15.24
CA SER A 118 8.75 -7.76 -15.58
C SER A 118 9.99 -7.32 -14.76
N ASN A 119 10.68 -8.26 -14.13
CA ASN A 119 11.84 -8.04 -13.25
C ASN A 119 11.62 -7.04 -12.09
N GLY A 120 10.38 -6.63 -11.85
CA GLY A 120 10.04 -5.76 -10.73
C GLY A 120 10.00 -6.53 -9.42
N ILE A 121 10.35 -5.86 -8.33
CA ILE A 121 10.25 -6.41 -6.98
C ILE A 121 9.40 -5.47 -6.12
N GLY A 122 8.31 -6.01 -5.58
CA GLY A 122 7.43 -5.34 -4.64
C GLY A 122 7.56 -5.92 -3.23
N VAL A 123 7.57 -5.07 -2.23
CA VAL A 123 7.53 -5.48 -0.82
C VAL A 123 6.41 -4.74 -0.10
N PHE A 124 5.63 -5.49 0.66
CA PHE A 124 4.70 -4.98 1.63
C PHE A 124 4.96 -5.63 2.99
N ASN A 125 5.28 -4.83 3.99
CA ASN A 125 5.43 -5.26 5.37
C ASN A 125 4.58 -4.33 6.23
N GLY A 126 3.39 -4.81 6.59
CA GLY A 126 2.43 -4.06 7.38
C GLY A 126 2.28 -4.67 8.77
N LYS A 127 2.40 -3.85 9.79
CA LYS A 127 2.25 -4.27 11.18
C LYS A 127 1.21 -3.43 11.89
N VAL A 128 0.28 -4.10 12.57
CA VAL A 128 -0.67 -3.47 13.49
C VAL A 128 -0.40 -4.00 14.89
N ILE A 129 -0.22 -3.10 15.83
CA ILE A 129 -0.09 -3.40 17.27
C ILE A 129 -1.33 -2.87 17.97
N VAL A 130 -1.92 -3.68 18.83
CA VAL A 130 -3.03 -3.28 19.70
C VAL A 130 -2.59 -3.49 21.15
N GLU A 131 -2.32 -2.39 21.83
CA GLU A 131 -1.85 -2.40 23.21
C GLU A 131 -2.96 -2.89 24.16
N LYS A 132 -2.59 -3.35 25.34
CA LYS A 132 -3.49 -3.99 26.31
C LYS A 132 -4.70 -3.13 26.68
N ASP A 133 -4.52 -1.83 26.80
CA ASP A 133 -5.57 -0.89 27.20
C ASP A 133 -6.38 -0.37 25.99
N ALA A 134 -5.96 -0.67 24.77
CA ALA A 134 -6.64 -0.31 23.54
C ALA A 134 -7.79 -1.28 23.24
N GLN A 135 -8.89 -1.17 23.98
CA GLN A 135 -10.07 -2.00 23.82
C GLN A 135 -11.00 -1.45 22.74
N ARG A 136 -11.86 -2.32 22.15
CA ARG A 136 -12.83 -1.99 21.10
C ARG A 136 -12.16 -1.41 19.84
N ILE A 137 -11.08 -2.06 19.43
CA ILE A 137 -10.40 -1.74 18.17
C ILE A 137 -11.01 -2.55 17.03
N GLU A 138 -11.22 -1.88 15.89
CA GLU A 138 -11.52 -2.51 14.60
C GLU A 138 -10.33 -2.25 13.66
N ALA A 139 -9.50 -3.28 13.39
CA ALA A 139 -8.31 -3.14 12.55
C ALA A 139 -8.31 -4.17 11.42
N PHE A 140 -8.31 -3.68 10.18
CA PHE A 140 -8.34 -4.53 8.99
C PHE A 140 -7.18 -4.19 8.08
N GLN A 141 -6.37 -5.19 7.74
CA GLN A 141 -5.22 -5.05 6.88
C GLN A 141 -5.37 -5.97 5.67
N GLN A 142 -5.19 -5.44 4.47
CA GLN A 142 -5.27 -6.20 3.24
C GLN A 142 -4.15 -5.81 2.27
N ASN A 143 -3.47 -6.83 1.73
CA ASN A 143 -2.52 -6.67 0.64
C ASN A 143 -2.86 -7.61 -0.51
N ASN A 144 -3.18 -7.05 -1.67
CA ASN A 144 -3.53 -7.81 -2.86
C ASN A 144 -2.54 -7.50 -3.98
N ASN A 145 -1.90 -8.52 -4.53
CA ASN A 145 -0.86 -8.35 -5.52
C ASN A 145 -1.18 -9.15 -6.78
N ILE A 146 -0.80 -8.62 -7.92
CA ILE A 146 -0.85 -9.27 -9.22
C ILE A 146 0.55 -9.27 -9.83
N LEU A 147 1.07 -10.43 -10.15
CA LEU A 147 2.29 -10.63 -10.92
C LEU A 147 1.92 -10.69 -12.40
N ILE A 148 2.47 -9.79 -13.20
CA ILE A 148 2.16 -9.72 -14.65
C ILE A 148 3.03 -10.68 -15.45
N HIS A 149 4.26 -10.96 -14.99
CA HIS A 149 5.21 -11.82 -15.68
C HIS A 149 5.85 -12.81 -14.71
N ASP A 150 6.40 -13.91 -15.24
CA ASP A 150 7.01 -15.00 -14.45
C ASP A 150 8.24 -14.56 -13.64
N ASP A 151 8.92 -13.51 -14.10
CA ASP A 151 10.09 -12.92 -13.45
C ASP A 151 9.75 -11.82 -12.42
N SER A 152 8.47 -11.55 -12.22
CA SER A 152 7.97 -10.62 -11.22
C SER A 152 8.03 -11.22 -9.81
N THR A 153 8.38 -10.42 -8.81
CA THR A 153 8.51 -10.91 -7.43
C THR A 153 7.78 -9.99 -6.45
N VAL A 154 7.05 -10.59 -5.52
CA VAL A 154 6.44 -9.86 -4.40
C VAL A 154 6.70 -10.56 -3.08
N TYR A 155 7.05 -9.78 -2.07
CA TYR A 155 7.12 -10.22 -0.67
C TYR A 155 6.05 -9.51 0.14
N SER A 156 5.12 -10.27 0.70
CA SER A 156 4.02 -9.75 1.51
C SER A 156 4.06 -10.34 2.91
N LYS A 157 4.13 -9.46 3.90
CA LYS A 157 4.20 -9.83 5.31
C LYS A 157 3.26 -8.95 6.15
N PRO A 158 1.96 -9.27 6.20
CA PRO A 158 1.06 -8.65 7.16
C PRO A 158 1.25 -9.27 8.55
N GLU A 159 1.32 -8.44 9.58
CA GLU A 159 1.52 -8.84 10.98
C GLU A 159 0.50 -8.17 11.91
N LEU A 160 -0.06 -8.96 12.84
CA LEU A 160 -0.92 -8.47 13.91
C LEU A 160 -0.35 -8.90 15.26
N GLU A 161 -0.12 -7.92 16.15
CA GLU A 161 0.22 -8.16 17.56
C GLU A 161 -0.88 -7.59 18.44
N ILE A 162 -1.66 -8.46 19.07
CA ILE A 162 -2.86 -8.07 19.80
C ILE A 162 -2.70 -8.45 21.27
N TYR A 163 -2.74 -7.46 22.13
CA TYR A 163 -2.64 -7.62 23.59
C TYR A 163 -3.96 -7.29 24.31
N ALA A 164 -4.98 -6.79 23.60
CA ALA A 164 -6.31 -6.50 24.11
C ALA A 164 -7.29 -7.65 23.82
N ASP A 165 -8.36 -7.73 24.59
CA ASP A 165 -9.34 -8.84 24.53
C ASP A 165 -10.56 -8.49 23.65
N ASP A 166 -11.07 -7.24 23.75
CA ASP A 166 -12.28 -6.80 23.01
C ASP A 166 -11.88 -6.08 21.71
N VAL A 167 -11.61 -6.87 20.68
CA VAL A 167 -11.16 -6.34 19.38
C VAL A 167 -11.73 -7.14 18.20
N LYS A 168 -11.81 -6.48 17.04
CA LYS A 168 -12.11 -7.10 15.74
C LYS A 168 -10.95 -6.79 14.79
N CYS A 169 -10.01 -7.71 14.72
CA CYS A 169 -8.82 -7.55 13.90
C CYS A 169 -8.69 -8.69 12.90
N SER A 170 -8.34 -8.35 11.67
CA SER A 170 -8.01 -9.33 10.66
C SER A 170 -6.97 -8.80 9.68
N HIS A 171 -6.20 -9.72 9.11
CA HIS A 171 -5.35 -9.42 7.98
C HIS A 171 -5.57 -10.43 6.84
N GLY A 172 -5.27 -10.02 5.63
CA GLY A 172 -5.32 -10.86 4.45
C GLY A 172 -4.23 -10.49 3.46
N SER A 173 -3.69 -11.48 2.78
CA SER A 173 -2.78 -11.26 1.66
C SER A 173 -3.12 -12.24 0.54
N THR A 174 -3.18 -11.72 -0.68
CA THR A 174 -3.36 -12.54 -1.87
C THR A 174 -2.33 -12.15 -2.92
N THR A 175 -1.83 -13.15 -3.63
CA THR A 175 -0.97 -12.93 -4.80
C THR A 175 -1.50 -13.80 -5.93
N GLY A 176 -1.93 -13.13 -7.00
CA GLY A 176 -2.35 -13.77 -8.25
C GLY A 176 -1.28 -13.57 -9.32
N GLN A 177 -1.21 -14.50 -10.25
CA GLN A 177 -0.39 -14.39 -11.45
C GLN A 177 -1.30 -14.37 -12.67
N PHE A 178 -0.94 -13.58 -13.68
CA PHE A 178 -1.64 -13.62 -14.95
C PHE A 178 -1.31 -14.92 -15.66
N ASP A 179 -2.35 -15.59 -16.11
CA ASP A 179 -2.27 -16.72 -17.02
C ASP A 179 -2.54 -16.21 -18.43
N ASP A 180 -1.51 -16.19 -19.26
CA ASP A 180 -1.60 -15.68 -20.64
C ASP A 180 -2.56 -16.51 -21.50
N GLU A 181 -2.69 -17.83 -21.25
CA GLU A 181 -3.64 -18.69 -21.97
C GLU A 181 -5.08 -18.33 -21.57
N ALA A 182 -5.35 -18.15 -20.28
CA ALA A 182 -6.66 -17.73 -19.80
C ALA A 182 -7.03 -16.32 -20.29
N LEU A 183 -6.07 -15.40 -20.33
CA LEU A 183 -6.27 -14.06 -20.88
C LEU A 183 -6.58 -14.11 -22.36
N PHE A 184 -5.82 -14.88 -23.15
CA PHE A 184 -6.06 -15.07 -24.57
C PHE A 184 -7.44 -15.67 -24.84
N TYR A 185 -7.83 -16.68 -24.05
CA TYR A 185 -9.16 -17.28 -24.14
C TYR A 185 -10.27 -16.25 -23.88
N LEU A 186 -10.17 -15.45 -22.81
CA LEU A 186 -11.14 -14.40 -22.50
C LEU A 186 -11.22 -13.34 -23.60
N LEU A 187 -10.10 -12.89 -24.13
CA LEU A 187 -10.04 -11.93 -25.21
C LEU A 187 -10.66 -12.49 -26.50
N SER A 188 -10.48 -13.78 -26.78
CA SER A 188 -11.09 -14.43 -27.95
C SER A 188 -12.62 -14.49 -27.85
N LEU A 189 -13.17 -14.61 -26.64
CA LEU A 189 -14.61 -14.60 -26.40
C LEU A 189 -15.24 -13.20 -26.60
N ILE A 190 -14.52 -12.13 -26.29
CA ILE A 190 -14.99 -10.75 -26.46
C ILE A 190 -15.09 -10.37 -27.93
N HIS A 191 -14.32 -11.01 -28.82
CA HIS A 191 -14.31 -10.76 -30.26
C HIS A 191 -15.26 -11.65 -31.06
N ILE A 192 -16.14 -12.42 -30.39
CA ILE A 192 -17.24 -13.11 -31.12
C ILE A 192 -18.26 -12.03 -31.49
N SER A 193 -18.12 -11.47 -32.70
CA SER A 193 -19.09 -10.55 -33.28
C SER A 193 -20.45 -11.23 -33.35
N GLU A 194 -21.52 -10.47 -33.06
CA GLU A 194 -22.89 -10.91 -33.27
C GLU A 194 -23.04 -11.47 -34.68
N PRO A 195 -23.75 -12.60 -34.87
CA PRO A 195 -24.06 -13.09 -36.20
C PRO A 195 -24.87 -12.03 -36.94
N THR A 196 -24.37 -11.55 -38.06
CA THR A 196 -25.09 -10.68 -38.99
C THR A 196 -26.45 -11.28 -39.27
N ARG A 197 -27.53 -10.65 -38.77
CA ARG A 197 -28.87 -10.94 -39.24
C ARG A 197 -28.91 -10.59 -40.72
N HIS A 198 -28.91 -11.60 -41.57
CA HIS A 198 -29.39 -11.43 -42.94
C HIS A 198 -30.89 -11.17 -42.82
N SER A 199 -31.28 -9.96 -43.13
CA SER A 199 -32.67 -9.61 -43.44
C SER A 199 -32.95 -10.10 -44.86
N ASP A 200 -33.80 -11.13 -44.99
CA ASP A 200 -34.50 -11.45 -46.22
C ASP A 200 -35.61 -10.41 -46.46
#